data_c2ed0ef427b826e68d809c874bbbb488
#
_entry.id   c2ed0ef427b826e68d809c874bbbb488
#
_cell.length_a   1.000
_cell.length_b   1.000
_cell.length_c   1.000
_cell.angle_alpha   90.00
_cell.angle_beta   90.00
_cell.angle_gamma   90.00
#
_symmetry.space_group_name_H-M   'P 1'
#
loop_
_entity.id
_entity.type
_entity.pdbx_description
1 polymer ?
#
loop_
_entity_poly.entity_id
_entity_poly.type
_entity_poly.pdbx_seq_one_letter_code
_entity_poly.pdbx_strand_id
1 'polypeptide(L)'
;MTSSTRGPGSGVRGPDHPHDRPADKLLSRDAARDLAARSRAARRTLVLANGAFDMLHVGHVRYLAACKALGDVLIVAVNSDASVRLGKGPLRPIVPERERVELLSHLACVDWIVMFDEVTVSEVLRELRPHVHAKGTDYTPDTVPERAVVAEWGGETVICGDTKEHATTDLIGEILKRFR
;
A
#
# COMPACT_ATOMS: atom_id res chain seq x y z
N MET A 1 -21.09 8.52 -59.27
CA MET A 1 -20.76 9.50 -58.24
C MET A 1 -20.81 8.76 -56.91
N THR A 2 -19.66 8.28 -56.43
CA THR A 2 -19.52 7.43 -55.24
C THR A 2 -18.87 8.27 -54.16
N SER A 3 -19.65 8.60 -53.15
CA SER A 3 -19.15 9.29 -51.94
C SER A 3 -18.68 8.25 -50.91
N SER A 4 -17.36 8.19 -50.72
CA SER A 4 -16.73 7.40 -49.70
C SER A 4 -16.57 8.25 -48.43
N THR A 5 -17.33 7.93 -47.37
CA THR A 5 -17.14 8.48 -46.04
C THR A 5 -16.17 7.62 -45.26
N ARG A 6 -14.96 8.10 -45.06
CA ARG A 6 -13.99 7.54 -44.12
C ARG A 6 -14.43 7.90 -42.70
N GLY A 7 -14.62 6.88 -41.86
CA GLY A 7 -14.81 7.04 -40.41
C GLY A 7 -13.51 7.46 -39.73
N PRO A 8 -13.58 8.13 -38.54
CA PRO A 8 -12.40 8.60 -37.85
C PRO A 8 -11.63 7.43 -37.24
N GLY A 9 -10.36 7.40 -37.61
CA GLY A 9 -9.43 6.38 -37.23
C GLY A 9 -8.89 6.55 -35.80
N SER A 10 -8.42 5.42 -35.37
CA SER A 10 -7.27 5.15 -34.52
C SER A 10 -7.16 5.95 -33.22
N GLY A 11 -7.62 5.30 -32.17
CA GLY A 11 -7.15 5.63 -30.82
C GLY A 11 -5.63 5.56 -30.75
N VAL A 12 -5.03 6.62 -30.32
CA VAL A 12 -3.64 6.70 -29.93
C VAL A 12 -3.47 5.75 -28.74
N ARG A 13 -2.86 4.59 -28.98
CA ARG A 13 -2.31 3.80 -27.87
C ARG A 13 -1.09 4.55 -27.35
N GLY A 14 -1.17 5.04 -26.14
CA GLY A 14 0.00 5.51 -25.42
C GLY A 14 1.02 4.38 -25.21
N PRO A 15 2.27 4.69 -24.89
CA PRO A 15 3.29 3.66 -24.67
C PRO A 15 2.84 2.72 -23.56
N ASP A 16 2.98 1.41 -23.78
CA ASP A 16 2.78 0.36 -22.78
C ASP A 16 3.77 0.58 -21.62
N HIS A 17 3.35 1.37 -20.64
CA HIS A 17 4.06 1.41 -19.36
C HIS A 17 3.76 0.09 -18.63
N PRO A 18 4.79 -0.61 -18.09
CA PRO A 18 4.60 -1.86 -17.36
C PRO A 18 3.73 -1.73 -16.09
N HIS A 19 3.24 -0.53 -15.79
CA HIS A 19 2.39 -0.22 -14.63
C HIS A 19 0.92 0.09 -14.97
N ASP A 20 0.48 -0.13 -16.23
CA ASP A 20 -0.87 0.25 -16.68
C ASP A 20 -1.97 -0.74 -16.27
N ARG A 21 -1.63 -1.86 -15.61
CA ARG A 21 -2.61 -2.81 -15.12
C ARG A 21 -2.53 -2.94 -13.59
N PRO A 22 -3.62 -2.65 -12.86
CA PRO A 22 -3.65 -2.73 -11.40
C PRO A 22 -3.20 -4.07 -10.83
N ALA A 23 -3.54 -5.16 -11.52
CA ALA A 23 -3.15 -6.52 -11.14
C ALA A 23 -1.62 -6.76 -11.18
N ASP A 24 -0.88 -5.95 -11.93
CA ASP A 24 0.55 -6.17 -12.16
C ASP A 24 1.42 -5.75 -10.95
N LYS A 25 0.87 -4.96 -10.01
CA LYS A 25 1.60 -4.56 -8.78
C LYS A 25 1.43 -5.54 -7.61
N LEU A 26 0.47 -6.46 -7.66
CA LEU A 26 0.27 -7.45 -6.60
C LEU A 26 1.26 -8.61 -6.76
N LEU A 27 2.09 -8.80 -5.75
CA LEU A 27 3.07 -9.88 -5.69
C LEU A 27 2.60 -11.00 -4.77
N SER A 28 2.96 -12.24 -5.14
CA SER A 28 3.00 -13.33 -4.16
C SER A 28 4.09 -13.07 -3.12
N ARG A 29 4.01 -13.75 -1.96
CA ARG A 29 5.05 -13.65 -0.91
C ARG A 29 6.43 -14.05 -1.46
N ASP A 30 6.50 -15.07 -2.31
CA ASP A 30 7.75 -15.51 -2.95
C ASP A 30 8.33 -14.44 -3.88
N ALA A 31 7.50 -13.89 -4.77
CA ALA A 31 7.92 -12.82 -5.67
C ALA A 31 8.37 -11.55 -4.93
N ALA A 32 7.73 -11.24 -3.80
CA ALA A 32 8.13 -10.12 -2.94
C ALA A 32 9.49 -10.39 -2.26
N ARG A 33 9.75 -11.63 -1.81
CA ARG A 33 11.08 -12.03 -1.27
C ARG A 33 12.17 -11.89 -2.32
N ASP A 34 11.92 -12.37 -3.54
CA ASP A 34 12.86 -12.25 -4.65
C ASP A 34 13.15 -10.79 -5.01
N LEU A 35 12.10 -9.96 -5.05
CA LEU A 35 12.23 -8.52 -5.27
C LEU A 35 13.09 -7.86 -4.18
N ALA A 36 12.84 -8.19 -2.92
CA ALA A 36 13.60 -7.67 -1.79
C ALA A 36 15.07 -8.09 -1.86
N ALA A 37 15.36 -9.33 -2.23
CA ALA A 37 16.74 -9.82 -2.42
C ALA A 37 17.46 -9.08 -3.56
N ARG A 38 16.79 -8.91 -4.71
CA ARG A 38 17.33 -8.15 -5.86
C ARG A 38 17.54 -6.68 -5.51
N SER A 39 16.65 -6.05 -4.75
CA SER A 39 16.79 -4.66 -4.32
C SER A 39 18.04 -4.48 -3.45
N ARG A 40 18.25 -5.37 -2.48
CA ARG A 40 19.46 -5.36 -1.65
C ARG A 40 20.74 -5.55 -2.49
N ALA A 41 20.76 -6.52 -3.40
CA ALA A 41 21.91 -6.77 -4.29
C ALA A 41 22.23 -5.55 -5.17
N ALA A 42 21.20 -4.81 -5.61
CA ALA A 42 21.34 -3.58 -6.40
C ALA A 42 21.57 -2.33 -5.53
N ARG A 43 21.72 -2.47 -4.21
CA ARG A 43 21.86 -1.36 -3.25
C ARG A 43 20.72 -0.34 -3.32
N ARG A 44 19.51 -0.80 -3.63
CA ARG A 44 18.30 0.03 -3.63
C ARG A 44 17.65 -0.02 -2.26
N THR A 45 17.26 1.13 -1.76
CA THR A 45 16.56 1.25 -0.48
C THR A 45 15.13 0.73 -0.62
N LEU A 46 14.83 -0.37 0.08
CA LEU A 46 13.50 -0.96 0.16
C LEU A 46 12.75 -0.39 1.36
N VAL A 47 11.59 0.19 1.10
CA VAL A 47 10.65 0.71 2.10
C VAL A 47 9.43 -0.22 2.16
N LEU A 48 8.97 -0.55 3.35
CA LEU A 48 7.73 -1.26 3.57
C LEU A 48 6.77 -0.38 4.38
N ALA A 49 5.57 -0.16 3.85
CA ALA A 49 4.43 0.40 4.55
C ALA A 49 3.38 -0.69 4.75
N ASN A 50 2.59 -0.65 5.81
CA ASN A 50 1.52 -1.62 6.01
C ASN A 50 0.23 -0.99 6.53
N GLY A 51 -0.89 -1.65 6.25
CA GLY A 51 -2.19 -1.22 6.79
C GLY A 51 -3.38 -1.94 6.15
N ALA A 52 -4.56 -1.70 6.71
CA ALA A 52 -5.81 -2.17 6.14
C ALA A 52 -6.22 -1.37 4.89
N PHE A 53 -5.95 -0.07 4.85
CA PHE A 53 -6.33 0.87 3.79
C PHE A 53 -7.82 0.78 3.43
N ASP A 54 -8.65 0.60 4.44
CA ASP A 54 -10.09 0.52 4.30
C ASP A 54 -10.68 1.93 4.10
N MET A 55 -11.52 2.13 3.06
CA MET A 55 -12.01 3.45 2.64
C MET A 55 -10.83 4.42 2.36
N LEU A 56 -10.12 4.20 1.28
CA LEU A 56 -8.96 5.02 0.91
C LEU A 56 -9.33 6.53 0.88
N HIS A 57 -8.52 7.34 1.56
CA HIS A 57 -8.70 8.78 1.68
C HIS A 57 -7.36 9.52 1.51
N VAL A 58 -7.40 10.85 1.41
CA VAL A 58 -6.21 11.67 1.15
C VAL A 58 -5.09 11.45 2.16
N GLY A 59 -5.40 11.17 3.43
CA GLY A 59 -4.40 10.85 4.46
C GLY A 59 -3.58 9.61 4.10
N HIS A 60 -4.21 8.56 3.56
CA HIS A 60 -3.49 7.39 3.05
C HIS A 60 -2.58 7.73 1.87
N VAL A 61 -3.06 8.57 0.93
CA VAL A 61 -2.27 8.98 -0.24
C VAL A 61 -1.02 9.75 0.18
N ARG A 62 -1.17 10.73 1.07
CA ARG A 62 -0.05 11.54 1.60
C ARG A 62 0.94 10.68 2.38
N TYR A 63 0.45 9.78 3.23
CA TYR A 63 1.27 8.80 3.94
C TYR A 63 2.10 7.95 2.97
N LEU A 64 1.47 7.34 1.97
CA LEU A 64 2.17 6.48 1.01
C LEU A 64 3.15 7.27 0.13
N ALA A 65 2.82 8.52 -0.24
CA ALA A 65 3.75 9.40 -0.94
C ALA A 65 4.98 9.73 -0.08
N ALA A 66 4.79 10.01 1.22
CA ALA A 66 5.89 10.21 2.16
C ALA A 66 6.73 8.93 2.35
N CYS A 67 6.10 7.74 2.44
CA CYS A 67 6.81 6.47 2.47
C CYS A 67 7.68 6.27 1.23
N LYS A 68 7.16 6.57 0.02
CA LYS A 68 7.91 6.45 -1.23
C LYS A 68 9.13 7.37 -1.26
N ALA A 69 9.07 8.53 -0.67
CA ALA A 69 10.18 9.47 -0.59
C ALA A 69 11.35 8.97 0.29
N LEU A 70 11.15 7.92 1.11
CA LEU A 70 12.17 7.33 1.97
C LEU A 70 13.09 6.33 1.25
N GLY A 71 12.78 5.94 -0.01
CA GLY A 71 13.61 4.99 -0.72
C GLY A 71 13.24 4.74 -2.17
N ASP A 72 13.95 3.79 -2.78
CA ASP A 72 13.85 3.50 -4.20
C ASP A 72 12.66 2.62 -4.56
N VAL A 73 12.24 1.74 -3.65
CA VAL A 73 11.15 0.78 -3.85
C VAL A 73 10.23 0.81 -2.65
N LEU A 74 8.94 1.09 -2.88
CA LEU A 74 7.89 1.00 -1.87
C LEU A 74 7.06 -0.27 -2.08
N ILE A 75 7.08 -1.17 -1.10
CA ILE A 75 6.14 -2.28 -0.99
C ILE A 75 5.07 -1.91 0.05
N VAL A 76 3.81 -2.04 -0.33
CA VAL A 76 2.68 -1.87 0.59
C VAL A 76 2.15 -3.24 1.00
N ALA A 77 2.28 -3.59 2.28
CA ALA A 77 1.69 -4.79 2.84
C ALA A 77 0.25 -4.51 3.30
N VAL A 78 -0.71 -5.20 2.69
CA VAL A 78 -2.14 -4.99 2.89
C VAL A 78 -2.73 -6.15 3.70
N ASN A 79 -3.39 -5.85 4.81
CA ASN A 79 -4.13 -6.84 5.58
C ASN A 79 -5.25 -7.45 4.73
N SER A 80 -5.38 -8.78 4.70
CA SER A 80 -6.56 -9.45 4.15
C SER A 80 -7.83 -9.07 4.91
N ASP A 81 -8.98 -9.35 4.33
CA ASP A 81 -10.27 -9.13 5.00
C ASP A 81 -10.37 -9.93 6.30
N ALA A 82 -9.81 -11.13 6.33
CA ALA A 82 -9.76 -11.97 7.53
C ALA A 82 -8.91 -11.31 8.63
N SER A 83 -7.72 -10.84 8.28
CA SER A 83 -6.81 -10.13 9.19
C SER A 83 -7.45 -8.85 9.74
N VAL A 84 -8.12 -8.07 8.89
CA VAL A 84 -8.82 -6.83 9.32
C VAL A 84 -9.95 -7.15 10.30
N ARG A 85 -10.74 -8.20 10.04
CA ARG A 85 -11.82 -8.63 10.96
C ARG A 85 -11.29 -9.03 12.34
N LEU A 86 -10.17 -9.73 12.38
CA LEU A 86 -9.52 -10.12 13.64
C LEU A 86 -9.06 -8.90 14.46
N GLY A 87 -8.51 -7.88 13.80
CA GLY A 87 -7.97 -6.70 14.48
C GLY A 87 -8.97 -5.58 14.76
N LYS A 88 -10.03 -5.44 13.93
CA LYS A 88 -10.98 -4.30 13.98
C LYS A 88 -12.45 -4.70 14.18
N GLY A 89 -12.72 -5.99 14.30
CA GLY A 89 -14.07 -6.52 14.51
C GLY A 89 -14.82 -6.87 13.23
N PRO A 90 -15.99 -7.57 13.36
CA PRO A 90 -16.66 -8.22 12.25
C PRO A 90 -17.30 -7.26 11.22
N LEU A 91 -17.48 -6.00 11.58
CA LEU A 91 -18.03 -4.98 10.69
C LEU A 91 -16.99 -4.31 9.77
N ARG A 92 -15.75 -4.75 9.85
CA ARG A 92 -14.63 -4.24 9.05
C ARG A 92 -13.93 -5.38 8.29
N PRO A 93 -13.36 -5.16 7.10
CA PRO A 93 -13.35 -3.88 6.40
C PRO A 93 -14.69 -3.57 5.73
N ILE A 94 -14.90 -2.30 5.33
CA ILE A 94 -16.03 -1.88 4.51
C ILE A 94 -15.75 -2.19 3.03
N VAL A 95 -14.52 -1.92 2.59
CA VAL A 95 -14.07 -2.17 1.22
C VAL A 95 -13.33 -3.51 1.17
N PRO A 96 -13.79 -4.47 0.32
CA PRO A 96 -13.15 -5.78 0.19
C PRO A 96 -11.68 -5.68 -0.22
N GLU A 97 -10.86 -6.64 0.21
CA GLU A 97 -9.40 -6.65 -0.06
C GLU A 97 -9.04 -6.48 -1.53
N ARG A 98 -9.80 -7.11 -2.43
CA ARG A 98 -9.60 -7.01 -3.88
C ARG A 98 -9.69 -5.56 -4.36
N GLU A 99 -10.70 -4.82 -3.89
CA GLU A 99 -10.91 -3.42 -4.27
C GLU A 99 -9.88 -2.51 -3.61
N ARG A 100 -9.48 -2.80 -2.36
CA ARG A 100 -8.41 -2.06 -1.67
C ARG A 100 -7.07 -2.19 -2.41
N VAL A 101 -6.73 -3.40 -2.85
CA VAL A 101 -5.54 -3.66 -3.67
C VAL A 101 -5.63 -2.92 -5.01
N GLU A 102 -6.77 -2.98 -5.68
CA GLU A 102 -6.99 -2.28 -6.95
C GLU A 102 -6.78 -0.77 -6.80
N LEU A 103 -7.41 -0.14 -5.81
CA LEU A 103 -7.25 1.29 -5.54
C LEU A 103 -5.78 1.66 -5.26
N LEU A 104 -5.09 0.89 -4.42
CA LEU A 104 -3.68 1.12 -4.10
C LEU A 104 -2.77 0.96 -5.32
N SER A 105 -3.07 0.02 -6.21
CA SER A 105 -2.27 -0.24 -7.41
C SER A 105 -2.29 0.92 -8.42
N HIS A 106 -3.35 1.76 -8.38
CA HIS A 106 -3.44 2.97 -9.22
C HIS A 106 -2.67 4.17 -8.64
N LEU A 107 -2.16 4.07 -7.41
CA LEU A 107 -1.33 5.14 -6.87
C LEU A 107 0.08 5.09 -7.45
N ALA A 108 0.53 6.21 -8.03
CA ALA A 108 1.86 6.32 -8.63
C ALA A 108 3.00 6.10 -7.64
N CYS A 109 2.80 6.43 -6.36
CA CYS A 109 3.80 6.25 -5.31
C CYS A 109 3.96 4.80 -4.84
N VAL A 110 3.02 3.90 -5.16
CA VAL A 110 3.08 2.48 -4.78
C VAL A 110 3.78 1.71 -5.90
N ASP A 111 4.91 1.10 -5.63
CA ASP A 111 5.58 0.26 -6.62
C ASP A 111 5.01 -1.17 -6.61
N TRP A 112 4.84 -1.76 -5.42
CA TRP A 112 4.38 -3.13 -5.26
C TRP A 112 3.46 -3.30 -4.06
N ILE A 113 2.64 -4.34 -4.10
CA ILE A 113 1.70 -4.71 -3.05
C ILE A 113 1.92 -6.17 -2.69
N VAL A 114 1.82 -6.51 -1.41
CA VAL A 114 1.79 -7.87 -0.90
C VAL A 114 0.65 -8.00 0.11
N MET A 115 -0.09 -9.09 0.07
CA MET A 115 -1.14 -9.35 1.05
C MET A 115 -0.64 -10.24 2.18
N PHE A 116 -1.24 -10.10 3.36
CA PHE A 116 -0.96 -10.95 4.51
C PHE A 116 -2.21 -11.18 5.36
N ASP A 117 -2.27 -12.39 5.95
CA ASP A 117 -3.40 -12.87 6.75
C ASP A 117 -3.15 -12.75 8.25
N GLU A 118 -1.91 -12.55 8.65
CA GLU A 118 -1.48 -12.46 10.03
C GLU A 118 -2.05 -11.22 10.72
N VAL A 119 -2.22 -11.26 12.03
CA VAL A 119 -2.71 -10.10 12.81
C VAL A 119 -1.73 -8.93 12.76
N THR A 120 -0.43 -9.25 12.71
CA THR A 120 0.66 -8.26 12.62
C THR A 120 1.48 -8.48 11.36
N VAL A 121 2.15 -7.44 10.89
CA VAL A 121 3.00 -7.49 9.70
C VAL A 121 4.39 -8.11 9.97
N SER A 122 4.63 -8.60 11.19
CA SER A 122 5.95 -9.07 11.64
C SER A 122 6.57 -10.14 10.73
N GLU A 123 5.77 -11.11 10.27
CA GLU A 123 6.28 -12.18 9.38
C GLU A 123 6.67 -11.63 8.00
N VAL A 124 5.87 -10.74 7.43
CA VAL A 124 6.22 -10.05 6.17
C VAL A 124 7.54 -9.28 6.33
N LEU A 125 7.71 -8.59 7.46
CA LEU A 125 8.93 -7.85 7.76
C LEU A 125 10.13 -8.77 7.83
N ARG A 126 10.05 -9.92 8.52
CA ARG A 126 11.14 -10.90 8.62
C ARG A 126 11.50 -11.51 7.27
N GLU A 127 10.51 -11.77 6.42
CA GLU A 127 10.73 -12.31 5.08
C GLU A 127 11.39 -11.30 4.14
N LEU A 128 10.89 -10.07 4.12
CA LEU A 128 11.35 -9.07 3.18
C LEU A 128 12.58 -8.29 3.67
N ARG A 129 12.77 -8.15 4.98
CA ARG A 129 13.85 -7.39 5.62
C ARG A 129 14.05 -6.04 4.96
N PRO A 130 13.05 -5.14 4.96
CA PRO A 130 13.17 -3.82 4.35
C PRO A 130 14.23 -3.00 5.08
N HIS A 131 14.84 -2.03 4.37
CA HIS A 131 15.73 -1.06 4.99
C HIS A 131 14.95 -0.11 5.90
N VAL A 132 13.73 0.25 5.48
CA VAL A 132 12.85 1.15 6.23
C VAL A 132 11.47 0.50 6.39
N HIS A 133 10.98 0.42 7.61
CA HIS A 133 9.58 0.16 7.92
C HIS A 133 8.90 1.50 8.25
N ALA A 134 8.03 1.96 7.37
CA ALA A 134 7.33 3.23 7.51
C ALA A 134 5.99 3.06 8.22
N LYS A 135 5.71 3.93 9.19
CA LYS A 135 4.42 3.98 9.93
C LYS A 135 3.86 5.40 9.88
N GLY A 136 2.54 5.49 9.95
CA GLY A 136 1.84 6.77 10.02
C GLY A 136 2.00 7.47 11.37
N THR A 137 1.63 8.74 11.41
CA THR A 137 1.71 9.61 12.60
C THR A 137 0.78 9.22 13.75
N ASP A 138 0.02 8.12 13.61
CA ASP A 138 -0.71 7.45 14.71
C ASP A 138 0.23 6.82 15.74
N TYR A 139 1.50 6.62 15.35
CA TYR A 139 2.55 6.02 16.15
C TYR A 139 3.62 7.03 16.47
N THR A 140 4.33 6.78 17.55
CA THR A 140 5.66 7.33 17.82
C THR A 140 6.70 6.23 17.60
N PRO A 141 7.98 6.54 17.41
CA PRO A 141 9.01 5.50 17.26
C PRO A 141 8.98 4.44 18.36
N ASP A 142 8.60 4.81 19.58
CA ASP A 142 8.59 3.92 20.75
C ASP A 142 7.31 3.09 20.85
N THR A 143 6.24 3.47 20.17
CA THR A 143 4.93 2.78 20.22
C THR A 143 4.70 1.84 19.05
N VAL A 144 5.63 1.76 18.08
CA VAL A 144 5.52 0.82 16.94
C VAL A 144 5.80 -0.60 17.41
N PRO A 145 4.82 -1.52 17.38
CA PRO A 145 4.99 -2.88 17.91
C PRO A 145 6.10 -3.66 17.19
N GLU A 146 6.30 -3.40 15.90
CA GLU A 146 7.25 -4.13 15.05
C GLU A 146 8.68 -3.57 15.09
N ARG A 147 8.95 -2.51 15.85
CA ARG A 147 10.28 -1.88 15.93
C ARG A 147 11.40 -2.86 16.29
N ALA A 148 11.15 -3.70 17.30
CA ALA A 148 12.13 -4.72 17.72
C ALA A 148 12.40 -5.74 16.61
N VAL A 149 11.36 -6.14 15.87
CA VAL A 149 11.50 -7.05 14.73
C VAL A 149 12.36 -6.43 13.63
N VAL A 150 12.11 -5.16 13.28
CA VAL A 150 12.88 -4.46 12.24
C VAL A 150 14.36 -4.32 12.62
N ALA A 151 14.65 -4.14 13.89
CA ALA A 151 16.01 -4.07 14.41
C ALA A 151 16.79 -5.39 14.29
N GLU A 152 16.14 -6.56 14.16
CA GLU A 152 16.80 -7.87 14.03
C GLU A 152 17.81 -7.93 12.85
N TRP A 153 17.60 -7.15 11.80
CA TRP A 153 18.49 -7.09 10.62
C TRP A 153 19.09 -5.68 10.37
N GLY A 154 18.99 -4.77 11.34
CA GLY A 154 19.51 -3.41 11.22
C GLY A 154 18.63 -2.47 10.36
N GLY A 155 17.38 -2.82 10.16
CA GLY A 155 16.41 -1.92 9.52
C GLY A 155 15.98 -0.78 10.45
N GLU A 156 15.44 0.27 9.86
CA GLU A 156 14.97 1.46 10.57
C GLU A 156 13.42 1.55 10.56
N THR A 157 12.84 2.00 11.68
CA THR A 157 11.42 2.35 11.75
C THR A 157 11.26 3.86 11.68
N VAL A 158 10.54 4.36 10.67
CA VAL A 158 10.36 5.78 10.40
C VAL A 158 8.87 6.15 10.49
N ILE A 159 8.58 7.21 11.23
CA ILE A 159 7.23 7.80 11.27
C ILE A 159 7.15 8.87 10.18
N CYS A 160 6.16 8.77 9.30
CA CYS A 160 6.01 9.69 8.17
C CYS A 160 4.54 9.94 7.81
N GLY A 161 4.31 10.96 6.98
CA GLY A 161 2.98 11.44 6.60
C GLY A 161 2.56 12.68 7.38
N ASP A 162 1.39 13.20 7.05
CA ASP A 162 0.85 14.40 7.69
C ASP A 162 0.34 14.10 9.11
N THR A 163 0.16 15.16 9.92
CA THR A 163 -0.63 15.08 11.14
C THR A 163 -2.01 14.51 10.82
N LYS A 164 -2.48 13.62 11.70
CA LYS A 164 -3.74 12.88 11.48
C LYS A 164 -4.95 13.82 11.54
N GLU A 165 -5.37 14.32 10.38
CA GLU A 165 -6.62 15.07 10.23
C GLU A 165 -7.73 14.22 9.57
N HIS A 166 -7.39 13.01 9.10
CA HIS A 166 -8.30 12.13 8.37
C HIS A 166 -8.10 10.67 8.81
N ALA A 167 -9.13 10.09 9.39
CA ALA A 167 -9.18 8.65 9.64
C ALA A 167 -10.47 8.07 9.07
N THR A 168 -10.43 6.81 8.66
CA THR A 168 -11.64 6.08 8.21
C THR A 168 -12.76 6.15 9.25
N THR A 169 -12.42 6.08 10.54
CA THR A 169 -13.40 6.17 11.64
C THR A 169 -14.08 7.54 11.67
N ASP A 170 -13.34 8.61 11.39
CA ASP A 170 -13.90 9.97 11.36
C ASP A 170 -14.84 10.14 10.17
N LEU A 171 -14.48 9.59 8.99
CA LEU A 171 -15.36 9.58 7.82
C LEU A 171 -16.66 8.82 8.08
N ILE A 172 -16.58 7.64 8.69
CA ILE A 172 -17.76 6.86 9.08
C ILE A 172 -18.63 7.66 10.05
N GLY A 173 -18.03 8.28 11.07
CA GLY A 173 -18.74 9.13 12.03
C GLY A 173 -19.45 10.29 11.36
N GLU A 174 -18.80 10.96 10.42
CA GLU A 174 -19.39 12.08 9.69
C GLU A 174 -20.54 11.64 8.76
N ILE A 175 -20.41 10.50 8.08
CA ILE A 175 -21.50 9.91 7.28
C ILE A 175 -22.71 9.61 8.17
N LEU A 176 -22.49 8.92 9.28
CA LEU A 176 -23.57 8.58 10.20
C LEU A 176 -24.26 9.81 10.79
N LYS A 177 -23.52 10.89 11.01
CA LYS A 177 -24.05 12.14 11.52
C LYS A 177 -24.90 12.89 10.50
N ARG A 178 -24.51 12.85 9.22
CA ARG A 178 -25.20 13.62 8.15
C ARG A 178 -26.40 12.90 7.56
N PHE A 179 -26.44 11.59 7.61
CA PHE A 179 -27.44 10.77 6.90
C PHE A 179 -28.31 9.92 7.83
N ARG A 180 -28.39 10.28 9.10
CA ARG A 180 -29.35 9.75 10.08
C ARG A 180 -30.64 10.56 10.09
#